data_79862d5cb57cb80871786c3fd2e662c2
#
_entry.id   79862d5cb57cb80871786c3fd2e662c2
#
_cell.length_a   1.000
_cell.length_b   1.000
_cell.length_c   1.000
_cell.angle_alpha   90.00
_cell.angle_beta   90.00
_cell.angle_gamma   90.00
#
_symmetry.space_group_name_H-M   'P 1'
#
loop_
_entity.id
_entity.type
_entity.pdbx_description
1 polymer ?
#
loop_
_entity_poly.entity_id
_entity_poly.type
_entity_poly.pdbx_seq_one_letter_code
_entity_poly.pdbx_strand_id
1 'polypeptide(L)'
;KNLFDDYQVLNISQTKRINAIMQTCGFYDESGEFAFRVGLPGKSGVGGGIVAIMPKYYIVSVWSPKLNLKGNSYRGMKFLEEFTTATEDSIF
;
A
#
# COMPACT_ATOMS: atom_id res chain seq x y z
N LYS A 1 7.13 13.77 -6.69
CA LYS A 1 7.31 14.53 -7.92
C LYS A 1 6.21 14.18 -8.90
N ASN A 2 5.62 15.20 -9.53
CA ASN A 2 4.54 14.97 -10.48
C ASN A 2 5.13 14.56 -11.84
N LEU A 3 4.61 13.47 -12.42
CA LEU A 3 5.12 12.92 -13.67
C LEU A 3 4.84 13.79 -14.89
N PHE A 4 3.81 14.64 -14.83
CA PHE A 4 3.36 15.41 -16.00
C PHE A 4 4.01 16.78 -16.13
N ASP A 5 4.34 17.42 -15.02
CA ASP A 5 4.88 18.79 -15.05
C ASP A 5 6.12 18.96 -14.17
N ASP A 6 6.69 17.86 -13.69
CA ASP A 6 7.89 17.88 -12.86
C ASP A 6 7.73 18.70 -11.58
N TYR A 7 6.50 18.90 -11.13
CA TYR A 7 6.22 19.66 -9.92
C TYR A 7 6.27 18.75 -8.70
N GLN A 8 7.02 19.16 -7.69
CA GLN A 8 7.13 18.39 -6.46
C GLN A 8 6.01 18.79 -5.51
N VAL A 9 5.02 17.89 -5.34
CA VAL A 9 3.86 18.14 -4.49
C VAL A 9 4.23 18.08 -3.02
N LEU A 10 5.09 17.12 -2.64
CA LEU A 10 5.48 16.88 -1.25
C LEU A 10 6.99 16.95 -1.10
N ASN A 11 7.46 17.46 0.03
CA ASN A 11 8.88 17.37 0.36
C ASN A 11 9.19 16.00 0.97
N ILE A 12 10.47 15.73 1.21
CA ILE A 12 10.92 14.43 1.72
C ILE A 12 10.29 14.10 3.07
N SER A 13 10.22 15.09 3.97
CA SER A 13 9.65 14.87 5.30
C SER A 13 8.15 14.54 5.23
N GLN A 14 7.42 15.24 4.39
CA GLN A 14 5.99 14.97 4.19
C GLN A 14 5.76 13.58 3.59
N THR A 15 6.58 13.18 2.63
CA THR A 15 6.50 11.85 2.01
C THR A 15 6.76 10.76 3.05
N LYS A 16 7.77 10.93 3.89
CA LYS A 16 8.05 9.97 4.95
C LYS A 16 6.88 9.83 5.92
N ARG A 17 6.26 10.96 6.27
CA ARG A 17 5.14 10.95 7.21
C ARG A 17 3.93 10.24 6.61
N ILE A 18 3.61 10.52 5.36
CA ILE A 18 2.49 9.86 4.69
C ILE A 18 2.73 8.35 4.59
N ASN A 19 3.93 7.95 4.19
CA ASN A 19 4.26 6.52 4.10
C ASN A 19 4.17 5.84 5.46
N ALA A 20 4.62 6.51 6.52
CA ALA A 20 4.54 5.97 7.87
C ALA A 20 3.09 5.83 8.35
N ILE A 21 2.24 6.80 8.05
CA ILE A 21 0.83 6.74 8.39
C ILE A 21 0.15 5.59 7.63
N MET A 22 0.43 5.43 6.34
CA MET A 22 -0.11 4.32 5.57
C MET A 22 0.33 2.97 6.14
N GLN A 23 1.60 2.87 6.58
CA GLN A 23 2.13 1.63 7.15
C GLN A 23 1.39 1.23 8.42
N THR A 24 1.03 2.19 9.25
CA THR A 24 0.43 1.92 10.55
C THR A 24 -1.09 1.96 10.56
N CYS A 25 -1.72 2.65 9.61
CA CYS A 25 -3.17 2.91 9.63
C CYS A 25 -3.87 2.63 8.30
N GLY A 26 -3.17 2.16 7.29
CA GLY A 26 -3.71 2.12 5.93
C GLY A 26 -4.76 1.05 5.69
N PHE A 27 -4.91 0.07 6.57
CA PHE A 27 -5.77 -1.08 6.36
C PHE A 27 -6.70 -1.35 7.55
N TYR A 28 -7.12 -0.29 8.22
CA TYR A 28 -8.00 -0.39 9.39
C TYR A 28 -7.38 -1.32 10.43
N ASP A 29 -8.14 -2.30 10.93
CA ASP A 29 -7.62 -3.23 11.94
C ASP A 29 -6.59 -4.21 11.42
N GLU A 30 -6.40 -4.29 10.10
CA GLU A 30 -5.44 -5.23 9.50
C GLU A 30 -4.11 -4.59 9.12
N SER A 31 -3.84 -3.36 9.55
CA SER A 31 -2.60 -2.67 9.18
C SER A 31 -1.34 -3.44 9.58
N GLY A 32 -1.34 -4.04 10.78
CA GLY A 32 -0.22 -4.85 11.23
C GLY A 32 -0.05 -6.14 10.42
N GLU A 33 -1.15 -6.80 10.08
CA GLU A 33 -1.11 -8.00 9.25
C GLU A 33 -0.62 -7.68 7.84
N PHE A 34 -1.07 -6.56 7.27
CA PHE A 34 -0.60 -6.14 5.95
C PHE A 34 0.90 -5.84 5.97
N ALA A 35 1.38 -5.19 7.04
CA ALA A 35 2.81 -4.93 7.20
C ALA A 35 3.61 -6.23 7.22
N PHE A 36 3.12 -7.23 7.95
CA PHE A 36 3.80 -8.51 8.05
C PHE A 36 3.74 -9.31 6.73
N ARG A 37 2.56 -9.42 6.14
CA ARG A 37 2.36 -10.27 4.96
C ARG A 37 2.89 -9.66 3.68
N VAL A 38 2.68 -8.37 3.50
CA VAL A 38 3.04 -7.67 2.26
C VAL A 38 4.33 -6.88 2.42
N GLY A 39 4.47 -6.16 3.52
CA GLY A 39 5.69 -5.43 3.82
C GLY A 39 5.88 -4.14 3.07
N LEU A 40 4.80 -3.52 2.59
CA LEU A 40 4.84 -2.24 1.90
C LEU A 40 3.85 -1.27 2.54
N PRO A 41 4.17 0.03 2.62
CA PRO A 41 3.16 1.02 2.96
C PRO A 41 2.03 0.97 1.95
N GLY A 42 0.80 1.06 2.42
CA GLY A 42 -0.33 1.01 1.50
C GLY A 42 -1.58 1.58 2.11
N LYS A 43 -2.60 1.72 1.28
CA LYS A 43 -3.91 2.21 1.69
C LYS A 43 -5.00 1.45 0.96
N SER A 44 -6.00 1.01 1.70
CA SER A 44 -7.18 0.37 1.12
C SER A 44 -8.32 1.38 1.01
N GLY A 45 -9.29 1.05 0.17
CA GLY A 45 -10.50 1.83 0.03
C GLY A 45 -11.72 0.93 0.01
N VAL A 46 -12.85 1.45 0.49
CA VAL A 46 -14.08 0.66 0.56
C VAL A 46 -14.64 0.25 -0.80
N GLY A 47 -14.14 0.84 -1.88
CA GLY A 47 -14.47 0.40 -3.23
C GLY A 47 -13.75 -0.86 -3.69
N GLY A 48 -12.84 -1.40 -2.88
CA GLY A 48 -12.08 -2.60 -3.21
C GLY A 48 -10.72 -2.36 -3.82
N GLY A 49 -10.25 -1.11 -3.79
CA GLY A 49 -8.93 -0.77 -4.28
C GLY A 49 -7.88 -0.84 -3.19
N ILE A 50 -6.67 -1.14 -3.58
CA ILE A 50 -5.50 -1.04 -2.70
C ILE A 50 -4.38 -0.41 -3.52
N VAL A 51 -3.68 0.55 -2.91
CA VAL A 51 -2.42 1.07 -3.45
C VAL A 51 -1.31 0.70 -2.47
N ALA A 52 -0.21 0.16 -2.97
CA ALA A 52 0.96 -0.18 -2.16
C ALA A 52 2.19 0.46 -2.80
N ILE A 53 3.11 0.92 -1.97
CA ILE A 53 4.26 1.69 -2.43
C ILE A 53 5.55 0.97 -2.00
N MET A 54 6.40 0.65 -2.98
CA MET A 54 7.79 0.31 -2.68
C MET A 54 8.58 1.62 -2.76
N PRO A 55 8.95 2.23 -1.62
CA PRO A 55 9.55 3.57 -1.63
C PRO A 55 10.75 3.63 -2.58
N LYS A 56 10.78 4.67 -3.41
CA LYS A 56 11.81 4.97 -4.40
C LYS A 56 11.81 4.06 -5.63
N TYR A 57 10.96 3.03 -5.69
CA TYR A 57 10.99 2.09 -6.80
C TYR A 57 9.70 2.03 -7.61
N TYR A 58 8.56 1.75 -6.96
CA TYR A 58 7.32 1.60 -7.72
C TYR A 58 6.09 1.72 -6.83
N ILE A 59 4.94 1.85 -7.49
CA ILE A 59 3.63 1.82 -6.87
C ILE A 59 2.84 0.71 -7.55
N VAL A 60 2.16 -0.10 -6.74
CA VAL A 60 1.27 -1.15 -7.25
C VAL A 60 -0.15 -0.81 -6.84
N SER A 61 -1.06 -0.80 -7.80
CA SER A 61 -2.48 -0.62 -7.55
C SER A 61 -3.23 -1.87 -7.97
N VAL A 62 -4.14 -2.33 -7.12
CA VAL A 62 -5.01 -3.45 -7.45
C VAL A 62 -6.45 -3.08 -7.12
N TRP A 63 -7.39 -3.68 -7.83
CA TRP A 63 -8.81 -3.45 -7.57
C TRP A 63 -9.56 -4.76 -7.64
N SER A 64 -10.22 -5.11 -6.54
CA SER A 64 -11.09 -6.27 -6.47
C SER A 64 -12.17 -5.94 -5.44
N PRO A 65 -13.42 -5.77 -5.86
CA PRO A 65 -14.45 -5.15 -5.02
C PRO A 65 -14.95 -5.97 -3.84
N LYS A 66 -14.64 -7.25 -3.78
CA LYS A 66 -15.13 -8.05 -2.65
C LYS A 66 -14.26 -7.77 -1.42
N LEU A 67 -14.89 -7.26 -0.37
CA LEU A 67 -14.19 -6.92 0.87
C LEU A 67 -14.29 -8.06 1.87
N ASN A 68 -13.27 -8.17 2.74
CA ASN A 68 -13.32 -9.07 3.88
C ASN A 68 -14.10 -8.39 5.03
N LEU A 69 -14.22 -9.07 6.17
CA LEU A 69 -14.97 -8.55 7.31
C LEU A 69 -14.37 -7.29 7.91
N LYS A 70 -13.10 -7.01 7.63
CA LYS A 70 -12.40 -5.82 8.13
C LYS A 70 -12.46 -4.64 7.16
N GLY A 71 -13.14 -4.79 6.02
CA GLY A 71 -13.32 -3.70 5.07
C GLY A 71 -12.26 -3.59 4.00
N ASN A 72 -11.36 -4.56 3.89
CA ASN A 72 -10.28 -4.55 2.91
C ASN A 72 -10.53 -5.58 1.80
N SER A 73 -10.02 -5.30 0.59
CA SER A 73 -10.15 -6.22 -0.52
C SER A 73 -9.44 -7.54 -0.22
N TYR A 74 -10.19 -8.61 -0.09
CA TYR A 74 -9.64 -9.92 0.22
C TYR A 74 -8.65 -10.39 -0.84
N ARG A 75 -9.07 -10.34 -2.11
CA ARG A 75 -8.23 -10.80 -3.22
C ARG A 75 -7.06 -9.85 -3.48
N GLY A 76 -7.27 -8.55 -3.28
CA GLY A 76 -6.21 -7.57 -3.44
C GLY A 76 -5.08 -7.79 -2.46
N MET A 77 -5.42 -8.02 -1.19
CA MET A 77 -4.41 -8.31 -0.17
C MET A 77 -3.66 -9.60 -0.47
N LYS A 78 -4.38 -10.64 -0.91
CA LYS A 78 -3.79 -11.93 -1.27
C LYS A 78 -2.84 -11.79 -2.46
N PHE A 79 -3.25 -11.04 -3.47
CA PHE A 79 -2.40 -10.77 -4.63
C PHE A 79 -1.11 -10.07 -4.23
N LEU A 80 -1.21 -9.04 -3.40
CA LEU A 80 -0.04 -8.28 -2.98
C LEU A 80 0.91 -9.11 -2.12
N GLU A 81 0.36 -9.96 -1.25
CA GLU A 81 1.17 -10.88 -0.47
C GLU A 81 1.98 -11.81 -1.38
N GLU A 82 1.33 -12.40 -2.38
CA GLU A 82 2.00 -13.27 -3.33
C GLU A 82 3.00 -12.51 -4.19
N PHE A 83 2.64 -11.28 -4.58
CA PHE A 83 3.52 -10.43 -5.37
C PHE A 83 4.81 -10.11 -4.64
N THR A 84 4.73 -9.64 -3.40
CA THR A 84 5.95 -9.28 -2.64
C THR A 84 6.73 -10.50 -2.20
N THR A 85 6.06 -11.63 -1.99
CA THR A 85 6.75 -12.88 -1.70
C THR A 85 7.56 -13.35 -2.90
N ALA A 86 6.98 -13.28 -4.10
CA ALA A 86 7.67 -13.69 -5.32
C ALA A 86 8.83 -12.76 -5.68
N THR A 87 8.67 -11.46 -5.46
CA THR A 87 9.70 -10.46 -5.78
C THR A 87 10.67 -10.22 -4.64
N GLU A 88 10.38 -10.74 -3.44
CA GLU A 88 11.14 -10.52 -2.22
C GLU A 88 11.23 -9.04 -1.85
N ASP A 89 10.17 -8.28 -2.14
CA ASP A 89 10.13 -6.83 -1.97
C ASP A 89 9.38 -6.43 -0.69
N SER A 90 9.94 -6.70 0.45
CA SER A 90 9.43 -6.17 1.72
C SER A 90 10.37 -5.11 2.22
N ILE A 91 9.82 -4.04 2.85
CA ILE A 91 10.68 -3.05 3.51
C ILE A 91 11.14 -3.53 4.89
N PHE A 92 10.65 -4.67 5.33
CA PHE A 92 11.07 -5.29 6.61
C PHE A 92 11.93 -6.56 6.35
#